data_b485652c46328c4dc97fe0b9fb1164ad
#
_entry.id   b485652c46328c4dc97fe0b9fb1164ad
#
_cell.length_a   1.000
_cell.length_b   1.000
_cell.length_c   1.000
_cell.angle_alpha   90.00
_cell.angle_beta   90.00
_cell.angle_gamma   90.00
#
_symmetry.space_group_name_H-M   'P 1'
#
loop_
_entity.id
_entity.type
_entity.pdbx_description
1 polymer ?
#
loop_
_entity_poly.entity_id
_entity_poly.type
_entity_poly.pdbx_seq_one_letter_code
_entity_poly.pdbx_strand_id
1 'polypeptide(L)'
;MCRDGLQGSPRASSVDQHAGQPQGNDYNARPNLKYVFPMKSLLYAVSLLFSFTLPALASPPATFTEAKVVAKQKVYMDQASSAMGDLYCGCKWAWVGKSGGRIDAASCGYQTRKQQNRAERTEWEHIVPAYTFGNQRQCWKNGGREHCVDDDPVFRAMEADLFNLYPAVGEVNGDRSNFNYGMVAGNAGQYGQCSTKVDFVQRAAEPRDEVKGLVARTTFYMYDRYKLSMSRQQQQLLMAWDKQHPVSAWEKERDRRIAAIMGHANPFVTGERKWTANYKPVGSGVVQAVPAKAAKPEAKPSLASAGSVGAVLGNRNSHVYHLSVGCPGYTQVTAKNQVTFATEGEAQAAGYRKAGNCR
;
A
#
# COMPACT_ATOMS: atom_id res chain seq x y z
N MET A 1 -7.66 61.02 25.67
CA MET A 1 -7.29 61.03 27.10
C MET A 1 -6.40 59.84 27.26
N CYS A 2 -5.09 60.05 27.19
CA CYS A 2 -4.11 60.18 28.30
C CYS A 2 -3.90 58.80 28.96
N ARG A 3 -2.73 58.24 29.16
CA ARG A 3 -1.27 58.52 29.08
C ARG A 3 -0.60 57.26 29.58
N ASP A 4 0.44 56.80 28.97
CA ASP A 4 1.87 56.86 29.36
C ASP A 4 2.36 55.94 30.49
N GLY A 5 3.51 55.34 30.26
CA GLY A 5 4.57 54.98 31.19
C GLY A 5 5.23 53.65 30.89
N LEU A 6 6.26 53.55 30.15
CA LEU A 6 7.73 53.78 30.29
C LEU A 6 8.43 52.90 31.31
N GLN A 7 9.40 52.11 30.76
CA GLN A 7 10.80 51.95 31.14
C GLN A 7 11.20 50.97 32.25
N GLY A 8 12.25 50.19 31.93
CA GLY A 8 13.21 49.72 32.90
C GLY A 8 14.04 48.49 32.50
N SER A 9 15.05 48.66 31.67
CA SER A 9 16.25 47.81 31.69
C SER A 9 17.26 48.44 32.63
N PRO A 10 18.11 47.68 33.32
CA PRO A 10 19.54 47.81 33.06
C PRO A 10 20.33 46.49 33.14
N ARG A 11 21.26 46.31 32.19
CA ARG A 11 22.75 46.35 32.24
C ARG A 11 23.45 45.56 33.34
N ALA A 12 24.18 44.55 32.90
CA ALA A 12 25.65 44.33 32.84
C ALA A 12 26.49 44.64 34.08
N SER A 13 27.30 43.69 34.48
CA SER A 13 28.67 43.91 34.88
C SER A 13 29.51 42.62 34.77
N SER A 14 30.59 42.80 34.06
CA SER A 14 31.84 42.09 33.96
C SER A 14 32.61 42.10 35.27
N VAL A 15 33.61 41.24 35.44
CA VAL A 15 34.99 41.42 36.00
C VAL A 15 35.60 40.03 36.19
N ASP A 16 36.59 39.68 35.41
CA ASP A 16 38.07 39.67 35.48
C ASP A 16 38.69 38.52 36.27
N GLN A 17 39.51 37.78 35.50
CA GLN A 17 40.93 37.46 35.62
C GLN A 17 41.46 36.94 36.97
N HIS A 18 42.18 35.82 36.91
CA HIS A 18 43.62 35.78 37.20
C HIS A 18 44.28 34.45 36.80
N ALA A 19 45.45 34.64 36.26
CA ALA A 19 46.50 33.75 35.86
C ALA A 19 47.24 33.08 37.04
N GLY A 20 47.97 32.01 36.74
CA GLY A 20 48.96 31.44 37.62
C GLY A 20 49.58 30.14 37.13
N GLN A 21 50.63 30.23 36.29
CA GLN A 21 51.72 29.21 36.29
C GLN A 21 52.78 29.58 37.32
N PRO A 22 53.57 28.62 37.84
CA PRO A 22 54.95 28.48 37.40
C PRO A 22 55.50 27.04 37.34
N GLN A 23 56.25 26.79 36.31
CA GLN A 23 57.65 26.39 36.15
C GLN A 23 58.31 25.49 37.22
N GLY A 24 58.96 24.38 36.76
CA GLY A 24 60.37 24.12 36.84
C GLY A 24 60.79 22.89 37.65
N ASN A 25 61.41 21.93 37.10
CA ASN A 25 62.82 21.60 37.11
C ASN A 25 63.09 20.11 36.89
N ASP A 26 64.07 19.92 36.07
CA ASP A 26 64.90 18.76 35.79
C ASP A 26 65.27 17.86 36.95
N TYR A 27 65.43 16.55 36.64
CA TYR A 27 66.69 15.83 36.92
C TYR A 27 66.82 14.54 36.12
N ASN A 28 67.99 14.43 35.44
CA ASN A 28 68.53 13.26 34.75
C ASN A 28 68.68 12.05 35.65
N ALA A 29 68.46 10.88 35.07
CA ALA A 29 69.42 9.73 35.19
C ALA A 29 68.97 8.55 34.32
N ARG A 30 69.82 8.19 33.37
CA ARG A 30 69.78 6.86 32.72
C ARG A 30 70.55 5.87 33.62
N PRO A 31 70.25 4.57 33.56
CA PRO A 31 71.21 3.72 32.87
C PRO A 31 70.51 2.64 31.93
N ASN A 32 71.36 2.26 31.01
CA ASN A 32 71.18 1.20 30.02
C ASN A 32 70.92 -0.17 30.65
N LEU A 33 69.91 -0.88 30.07
CA LEU A 33 69.93 -2.34 30.09
C LEU A 33 69.52 -2.86 28.72
N LYS A 34 70.51 -3.44 28.03
CA LYS A 34 70.30 -4.19 26.77
C LYS A 34 69.67 -5.50 27.13
N TYR A 35 68.46 -5.72 26.67
CA TYR A 35 67.88 -7.05 26.47
C TYR A 35 67.59 -7.28 24.98
N VAL A 36 68.38 -8.15 24.40
CA VAL A 36 68.19 -8.72 23.09
C VAL A 36 67.17 -9.86 23.24
N PHE A 37 66.00 -9.71 22.68
CA PHE A 37 65.09 -10.83 22.46
C PHE A 37 64.92 -11.08 20.96
N PRO A 38 64.89 -12.33 20.51
CA PRO A 38 64.87 -12.67 19.11
C PRO A 38 63.43 -12.40 18.52
N MET A 39 63.40 -11.69 17.41
CA MET A 39 62.25 -11.52 16.58
C MET A 39 61.75 -12.88 16.03
N LYS A 40 60.71 -13.42 16.63
CA LYS A 40 59.83 -14.35 15.95
C LYS A 40 58.70 -13.57 15.32
N SER A 41 58.77 -13.40 14.00
CA SER A 41 57.78 -12.78 13.17
C SER A 41 56.46 -13.54 13.28
N LEU A 42 55.51 -13.04 14.03
CA LEU A 42 54.14 -13.52 14.02
C LEU A 42 53.37 -12.61 13.07
N LEU A 43 53.25 -13.04 11.81
CA LEU A 43 52.39 -12.47 10.81
C LEU A 43 50.95 -12.75 11.23
N TYR A 44 50.32 -11.82 11.96
CA TYR A 44 48.86 -11.80 12.09
C TYR A 44 48.28 -11.28 10.75
N ALA A 45 47.85 -12.18 9.90
CA ALA A 45 46.97 -11.87 8.78
C ALA A 45 45.62 -11.45 9.36
N VAL A 46 45.44 -10.15 9.56
CA VAL A 46 44.10 -9.57 9.81
C VAL A 46 43.31 -9.69 8.53
N SER A 47 42.58 -10.81 8.35
CA SER A 47 41.56 -10.95 7.34
C SER A 47 40.44 -10.00 7.68
N LEU A 48 40.45 -8.80 7.12
CA LEU A 48 39.30 -7.91 7.04
C LEU A 48 38.25 -8.62 6.15
N LEU A 49 37.34 -9.35 6.81
CA LEU A 49 36.09 -9.78 6.21
C LEU A 49 35.29 -8.53 5.90
N PHE A 50 35.48 -7.96 4.72
CA PHE A 50 34.55 -7.02 4.13
C PHE A 50 33.25 -7.81 3.89
N SER A 51 32.33 -7.75 4.86
CA SER A 51 30.97 -8.19 4.66
C SER A 51 30.35 -7.29 3.60
N PHE A 52 30.46 -7.71 2.34
CA PHE A 52 29.65 -7.15 1.27
C PHE A 52 28.20 -7.46 1.60
N THR A 53 27.52 -6.56 2.28
CA THR A 53 26.06 -6.56 2.33
C THR A 53 25.58 -6.26 0.91
N LEU A 54 25.29 -7.33 0.14
CA LEU A 54 24.57 -7.17 -1.10
C LEU A 54 23.29 -6.37 -0.80
N PRO A 55 23.02 -5.30 -1.54
CA PRO A 55 21.75 -4.61 -1.37
C PRO A 55 20.65 -5.63 -1.60
N ALA A 56 19.74 -5.74 -0.63
CA ALA A 56 18.57 -6.59 -0.77
C ALA A 56 17.86 -6.17 -2.06
N LEU A 57 17.79 -7.07 -3.04
CA LEU A 57 17.08 -6.80 -4.28
C LEU A 57 15.63 -6.45 -3.93
N ALA A 58 15.14 -5.34 -4.46
CA ALA A 58 13.74 -4.98 -4.35
C ALA A 58 12.88 -6.16 -4.85
N SER A 59 11.88 -6.55 -4.07
CA SER A 59 10.98 -7.65 -4.39
C SER A 59 9.53 -7.17 -4.32
N PRO A 60 9.05 -6.53 -5.40
CA PRO A 60 7.65 -6.12 -5.48
C PRO A 60 6.71 -7.31 -5.31
N PRO A 61 5.55 -7.12 -4.64
CA PRO A 61 4.56 -8.18 -4.53
C PRO A 61 4.07 -8.66 -5.90
N ALA A 62 3.97 -9.97 -6.09
CA ALA A 62 3.54 -10.56 -7.36
C ALA A 62 2.00 -10.56 -7.51
N THR A 63 1.26 -10.50 -6.42
CA THR A 63 -0.21 -10.55 -6.39
C THR A 63 -0.80 -9.52 -5.45
N PHE A 64 -2.05 -9.14 -5.68
CA PHE A 64 -2.78 -8.26 -4.75
C PHE A 64 -2.90 -8.86 -3.35
N THR A 65 -3.06 -10.17 -3.23
CA THR A 65 -3.13 -10.84 -1.93
C THR A 65 -1.81 -10.70 -1.16
N GLU A 66 -0.68 -10.86 -1.82
CA GLU A 66 0.63 -10.64 -1.24
C GLU A 66 0.85 -9.15 -0.91
N ALA A 67 0.49 -8.25 -1.83
CA ALA A 67 0.60 -6.80 -1.65
C ALA A 67 -0.11 -6.32 -0.38
N LYS A 68 -1.30 -6.83 -0.08
CA LYS A 68 -2.03 -6.50 1.16
C LYS A 68 -1.27 -6.89 2.42
N VAL A 69 -0.63 -8.06 2.42
CA VAL A 69 0.16 -8.54 3.57
C VAL A 69 1.42 -7.70 3.73
N VAL A 70 2.14 -7.46 2.64
CA VAL A 70 3.36 -6.63 2.62
C VAL A 70 3.04 -5.20 3.03
N ALA A 71 1.97 -4.61 2.51
CA ALA A 71 1.53 -3.28 2.87
C ALA A 71 1.27 -3.16 4.38
N LYS A 72 0.50 -4.10 4.97
CA LYS A 72 0.28 -4.14 6.43
C LYS A 72 1.59 -4.22 7.20
N GLN A 73 2.48 -5.14 6.83
CA GLN A 73 3.66 -5.48 7.61
C GLN A 73 4.82 -4.49 7.46
N LYS A 74 4.93 -3.83 6.31
CA LYS A 74 6.10 -3.02 5.96
C LYS A 74 5.79 -1.54 5.75
N VAL A 75 4.56 -1.20 5.37
CA VAL A 75 4.18 0.18 5.05
C VAL A 75 3.33 0.79 6.17
N TYR A 76 2.28 0.11 6.61
CA TYR A 76 1.26 0.62 7.53
C TYR A 76 1.32 0.01 8.93
N MET A 77 2.37 -0.70 9.30
CA MET A 77 2.51 -1.46 10.55
C MET A 77 2.22 -0.64 11.82
N ASP A 78 2.56 0.63 11.81
CA ASP A 78 2.42 1.59 12.91
C ASP A 78 1.31 2.63 12.67
N GLN A 79 0.54 2.52 11.58
CA GLN A 79 -0.41 3.56 11.18
C GLN A 79 -1.82 3.36 11.73
N ALA A 80 -2.10 2.22 12.30
CA ALA A 80 -3.45 1.88 12.78
C ALA A 80 -4.00 2.85 13.85
N SER A 81 -3.11 3.47 14.64
CA SER A 81 -3.46 4.48 15.65
C SER A 81 -2.96 5.90 15.31
N SER A 82 -2.41 6.10 14.11
CA SER A 82 -1.88 7.40 13.70
C SER A 82 -2.97 8.46 13.55
N ALA A 83 -2.59 9.73 13.62
CA ALA A 83 -3.49 10.85 13.39
C ALA A 83 -4.00 10.93 11.94
N MET A 84 -3.27 10.35 10.98
CA MET A 84 -3.68 10.31 9.58
C MET A 84 -4.86 9.36 9.37
N GLY A 85 -4.89 8.23 10.08
CA GLY A 85 -5.96 7.24 9.99
C GLY A 85 -6.14 6.63 8.61
N ASP A 86 -7.32 6.05 8.35
CA ASP A 86 -7.70 5.49 7.07
C ASP A 86 -7.85 6.57 5.98
N LEU A 87 -7.84 6.16 4.71
CA LEU A 87 -7.82 7.10 3.58
C LEU A 87 -9.00 8.07 3.60
N TYR A 88 -10.21 7.55 3.73
CA TYR A 88 -11.41 8.33 3.49
C TYR A 88 -11.93 9.11 4.68
N CYS A 89 -11.87 8.52 5.86
CA CYS A 89 -12.48 9.12 7.06
C CYS A 89 -11.46 9.55 8.12
N GLY A 90 -10.19 9.11 8.02
CA GLY A 90 -9.20 9.35 9.05
C GLY A 90 -9.42 8.53 10.32
N CYS A 91 -10.22 7.47 10.24
CA CYS A 91 -10.48 6.60 11.37
C CYS A 91 -9.25 5.78 11.75
N LYS A 92 -9.06 5.56 13.03
CA LYS A 92 -8.14 4.56 13.55
C LYS A 92 -8.71 3.17 13.31
N TRP A 93 -7.87 2.15 13.41
CA TRP A 93 -8.30 0.76 13.32
C TRP A 93 -7.42 -0.16 14.15
N ALA A 94 -7.86 -1.37 14.39
CA ALA A 94 -7.05 -2.45 14.95
C ALA A 94 -6.80 -3.50 13.87
N TRP A 95 -5.55 -3.94 13.70
CA TRP A 95 -5.24 -4.98 12.73
C TRP A 95 -5.85 -6.34 13.10
N VAL A 96 -6.44 -7.03 12.12
CA VAL A 96 -7.05 -8.36 12.28
C VAL A 96 -6.54 -9.28 11.17
N GLY A 97 -6.22 -10.53 11.52
CA GLY A 97 -5.76 -11.53 10.57
C GLY A 97 -4.52 -11.12 9.78
N LYS A 98 -4.36 -11.67 8.58
CA LYS A 98 -3.16 -11.49 7.76
C LYS A 98 -3.05 -10.06 7.18
N SER A 99 -4.17 -9.46 6.76
CA SER A 99 -4.15 -8.16 6.07
C SER A 99 -5.41 -7.31 6.31
N GLY A 100 -6.32 -7.71 7.20
CA GLY A 100 -7.54 -6.98 7.53
C GLY A 100 -7.36 -6.08 8.76
N GLY A 101 -8.39 -5.27 9.04
CA GLY A 101 -8.49 -4.46 10.24
C GLY A 101 -9.94 -4.24 10.65
N ARG A 102 -10.16 -3.86 11.90
CA ARG A 102 -11.45 -3.42 12.44
C ARG A 102 -11.40 -1.91 12.65
N ILE A 103 -12.35 -1.20 12.08
CA ILE A 103 -12.45 0.26 12.18
C ILE A 103 -12.87 0.67 13.60
N ASP A 104 -12.24 1.69 14.14
CA ASP A 104 -12.67 2.44 15.31
C ASP A 104 -13.43 3.69 14.83
N ALA A 105 -14.73 3.52 14.61
CA ALA A 105 -15.60 4.57 14.09
C ALA A 105 -15.68 5.80 15.04
N ALA A 106 -15.57 5.58 16.35
CA ALA A 106 -15.60 6.65 17.34
C ALA A 106 -14.38 7.58 17.23
N SER A 107 -13.24 7.07 16.80
CA SER A 107 -11.99 7.84 16.66
C SER A 107 -12.04 8.97 15.62
N CYS A 108 -13.02 8.92 14.71
CA CYS A 108 -13.18 9.89 13.62
C CYS A 108 -14.62 10.37 13.44
N GLY A 109 -15.55 9.96 14.32
CA GLY A 109 -16.97 10.32 14.23
C GLY A 109 -17.68 9.75 13.00
N TYR A 110 -17.13 8.68 12.41
CA TYR A 110 -17.74 7.97 11.29
C TYR A 110 -19.06 7.32 11.70
N GLN A 111 -20.08 7.45 10.85
CA GLN A 111 -21.36 6.77 10.99
C GLN A 111 -21.66 5.93 9.76
N THR A 112 -22.09 4.70 10.01
CA THR A 112 -22.51 3.80 8.95
C THR A 112 -23.70 4.36 8.19
N ARG A 113 -23.61 4.42 6.87
CA ARG A 113 -24.70 4.84 6.00
C ARG A 113 -25.69 3.70 5.73
N LYS A 114 -25.18 2.51 5.35
CA LYS A 114 -26.03 1.39 4.88
C LYS A 114 -25.41 0.00 5.06
N GLN A 115 -24.11 -0.13 4.99
CA GLN A 115 -23.44 -1.44 4.90
C GLN A 115 -22.60 -1.76 6.15
N GLN A 116 -23.30 -2.07 7.27
CA GLN A 116 -22.66 -2.30 8.59
C GLN A 116 -21.46 -3.24 8.51
N ASN A 117 -21.59 -4.41 7.86
CA ASN A 117 -20.49 -5.40 7.77
C ASN A 117 -19.23 -4.86 7.05
N ARG A 118 -19.39 -3.90 6.15
CA ARG A 118 -18.26 -3.22 5.49
C ARG A 118 -17.76 -2.03 6.30
N ALA A 119 -18.65 -1.32 6.97
CA ALA A 119 -18.34 -0.18 7.82
C ALA A 119 -17.39 -0.53 8.97
N GLU A 120 -17.53 -1.73 9.53
CA GLU A 120 -16.77 -2.21 10.67
C GLU A 120 -15.35 -2.69 10.34
N ARG A 121 -15.01 -2.84 9.07
CA ARG A 121 -13.70 -3.36 8.65
C ARG A 121 -12.93 -2.43 7.75
N THR A 122 -11.61 -2.54 7.77
CA THR A 122 -10.78 -1.95 6.73
C THR A 122 -10.88 -2.78 5.45
N GLU A 123 -10.87 -2.12 4.31
CA GLU A 123 -10.59 -2.69 3.02
C GLU A 123 -9.38 -1.99 2.39
N TRP A 124 -8.67 -2.69 1.53
CA TRP A 124 -7.56 -2.10 0.78
C TRP A 124 -8.13 -1.39 -0.44
N GLU A 125 -8.07 -0.08 -0.37
CA GLU A 125 -8.46 0.79 -1.46
C GLU A 125 -7.40 0.81 -2.54
N HIS A 126 -7.83 0.64 -3.80
CA HIS A 126 -7.07 1.04 -4.95
C HIS A 126 -7.42 2.49 -5.29
N ILE A 127 -6.52 3.44 -4.98
CA ILE A 127 -6.73 4.88 -5.25
C ILE A 127 -7.09 5.10 -6.72
N VAL A 128 -6.37 4.48 -7.65
CA VAL A 128 -6.80 4.29 -9.04
C VAL A 128 -7.48 2.93 -9.13
N PRO A 129 -8.79 2.86 -9.36
CA PRO A 129 -9.55 1.60 -9.33
C PRO A 129 -9.03 0.55 -10.30
N ALA A 130 -9.13 -0.72 -9.91
CA ALA A 130 -8.80 -1.83 -10.80
C ALA A 130 -9.59 -1.80 -12.12
N TYR A 131 -10.85 -1.33 -12.08
CA TYR A 131 -11.64 -1.08 -13.28
C TYR A 131 -10.96 -0.07 -14.20
N THR A 132 -10.45 1.04 -13.65
CA THR A 132 -9.90 2.14 -14.45
C THR A 132 -8.68 1.72 -15.26
N PHE A 133 -7.74 0.99 -14.66
CA PHE A 133 -6.58 0.49 -15.39
C PHE A 133 -6.89 -0.82 -16.15
N GLY A 134 -7.76 -1.66 -15.64
CA GLY A 134 -8.14 -2.91 -16.27
C GLY A 134 -8.93 -2.67 -17.59
N ASN A 135 -9.87 -1.74 -17.57
CA ASN A 135 -10.70 -1.43 -18.75
C ASN A 135 -9.89 -0.90 -19.95
N GLN A 136 -8.67 -0.46 -19.75
CA GLN A 136 -7.73 -0.06 -20.79
C GLN A 136 -6.92 -1.25 -21.36
N ARG A 137 -7.17 -2.48 -20.91
CA ARG A 137 -6.45 -3.70 -21.30
C ARG A 137 -7.36 -4.70 -22.00
N GLN A 138 -6.78 -5.48 -22.93
CA GLN A 138 -7.54 -6.47 -23.69
C GLN A 138 -8.10 -7.59 -22.79
N CYS A 139 -7.33 -8.03 -21.79
CA CYS A 139 -7.76 -9.06 -20.85
C CYS A 139 -9.09 -8.71 -20.15
N TRP A 140 -9.32 -7.42 -19.86
CA TRP A 140 -10.57 -6.98 -19.22
C TRP A 140 -11.78 -7.19 -20.12
N LYS A 141 -11.62 -6.93 -21.41
CA LYS A 141 -12.67 -7.15 -22.40
C LYS A 141 -12.99 -8.64 -22.58
N ASN A 142 -12.01 -9.49 -22.40
CA ASN A 142 -12.12 -10.94 -22.60
C ASN A 142 -12.76 -11.70 -21.42
N GLY A 143 -12.77 -11.11 -20.20
CA GLY A 143 -13.33 -11.81 -19.02
C GLY A 143 -13.22 -11.02 -17.72
N GLY A 144 -12.98 -9.71 -17.80
CA GLY A 144 -12.94 -8.82 -16.63
C GLY A 144 -11.73 -9.03 -15.74
N ARG A 145 -11.90 -8.72 -14.45
CA ARG A 145 -10.80 -8.71 -13.48
C ARG A 145 -10.13 -10.07 -13.33
N GLU A 146 -10.91 -11.14 -13.23
CA GLU A 146 -10.39 -12.51 -13.03
C GLU A 146 -9.51 -12.92 -14.20
N HIS A 147 -9.98 -12.74 -15.43
CA HIS A 147 -9.17 -13.03 -16.61
C HIS A 147 -7.88 -12.21 -16.67
N CYS A 148 -7.93 -10.92 -16.32
CA CYS A 148 -6.72 -10.10 -16.24
C CYS A 148 -5.74 -10.60 -15.17
N VAL A 149 -6.22 -11.05 -14.01
CA VAL A 149 -5.38 -11.62 -12.96
C VAL A 149 -4.68 -12.88 -13.43
N ASP A 150 -5.35 -13.71 -14.21
CA ASP A 150 -4.79 -14.97 -14.71
C ASP A 150 -3.80 -14.73 -15.87
N ASP A 151 -4.14 -13.89 -16.84
CA ASP A 151 -3.46 -13.84 -18.13
C ASP A 151 -2.57 -12.60 -18.34
N ASP A 152 -2.74 -11.52 -17.53
CA ASP A 152 -2.04 -10.28 -17.79
C ASP A 152 -1.07 -9.89 -16.67
N PRO A 153 0.25 -10.07 -16.87
CA PRO A 153 1.24 -9.73 -15.84
C PRO A 153 1.31 -8.24 -15.52
N VAL A 154 0.99 -7.37 -16.48
CA VAL A 154 0.96 -5.92 -16.25
C VAL A 154 -0.24 -5.54 -15.38
N PHE A 155 -1.41 -6.17 -15.61
CA PHE A 155 -2.56 -5.98 -14.74
C PHE A 155 -2.26 -6.43 -13.30
N ARG A 156 -1.65 -7.60 -13.12
CA ARG A 156 -1.24 -8.08 -11.80
C ARG A 156 -0.29 -7.10 -11.11
N ALA A 157 0.67 -6.54 -11.85
CA ALA A 157 1.59 -5.54 -11.30
C ALA A 157 0.86 -4.26 -10.87
N MET A 158 -0.11 -3.76 -11.65
CA MET A 158 -0.93 -2.60 -11.28
C MET A 158 -1.80 -2.87 -10.06
N GLU A 159 -2.37 -4.07 -9.98
CA GLU A 159 -3.25 -4.47 -8.86
C GLU A 159 -2.45 -4.69 -7.56
N ALA A 160 -1.19 -5.10 -7.67
CA ALA A 160 -0.28 -5.32 -6.55
C ALA A 160 0.60 -4.12 -6.22
N ASP A 161 0.47 -3.01 -6.94
CA ASP A 161 1.31 -1.83 -6.74
C ASP A 161 1.02 -1.15 -5.41
N LEU A 162 2.02 -1.17 -4.51
CA LEU A 162 1.89 -0.65 -3.15
C LEU A 162 1.62 0.86 -3.10
N PHE A 163 2.06 1.63 -4.10
CA PHE A 163 1.74 3.05 -4.18
C PHE A 163 0.24 3.29 -4.37
N ASN A 164 -0.47 2.36 -4.98
CA ASN A 164 -1.91 2.47 -5.24
C ASN A 164 -2.78 1.96 -4.09
N LEU A 165 -2.20 1.35 -3.04
CA LEU A 165 -2.93 0.71 -1.95
C LEU A 165 -2.96 1.55 -0.68
N TYR A 166 -4.15 1.74 -0.10
CA TYR A 166 -4.32 2.41 1.19
C TYR A 166 -5.46 1.75 2.00
N PRO A 167 -5.33 1.60 3.33
CA PRO A 167 -6.44 1.14 4.16
C PRO A 167 -7.58 2.16 4.16
N ALA A 168 -8.81 1.71 4.01
CA ALA A 168 -9.99 2.57 4.02
C ALA A 168 -11.16 1.91 4.76
N VAL A 169 -12.10 2.70 5.27
CA VAL A 169 -13.39 2.21 5.75
C VAL A 169 -14.07 1.45 4.61
N GLY A 170 -14.39 0.17 4.83
CA GLY A 170 -14.85 -0.71 3.75
C GLY A 170 -16.17 -0.28 3.13
N GLU A 171 -17.09 0.35 3.89
CA GLU A 171 -18.32 0.88 3.31
C GLU A 171 -18.01 2.04 2.35
N VAL A 172 -17.19 3.00 2.76
CA VAL A 172 -16.84 4.16 1.92
C VAL A 172 -16.07 3.72 0.67
N ASN A 173 -15.16 2.75 0.82
CA ASN A 173 -14.50 2.10 -0.31
C ASN A 173 -15.51 1.48 -1.29
N GLY A 174 -16.51 0.76 -0.76
CA GLY A 174 -17.57 0.17 -1.59
C GLY A 174 -18.47 1.18 -2.28
N ASP A 175 -18.82 2.23 -1.59
CA ASP A 175 -19.67 3.30 -2.13
C ASP A 175 -18.91 4.11 -3.20
N ARG A 176 -17.61 4.38 -2.98
CA ARG A 176 -16.75 5.00 -3.98
C ARG A 176 -16.63 4.12 -5.24
N SER A 177 -16.58 2.80 -5.09
CA SER A 177 -16.56 1.87 -6.23
C SER A 177 -15.45 2.22 -7.25
N ASN A 178 -15.80 2.36 -8.54
CA ASN A 178 -14.88 2.81 -9.58
C ASN A 178 -15.15 4.27 -10.02
N PHE A 179 -15.79 5.06 -9.18
CA PHE A 179 -16.10 6.45 -9.49
C PHE A 179 -14.82 7.29 -9.60
N ASN A 180 -14.86 8.27 -10.49
CA ASN A 180 -13.79 9.24 -10.58
C ASN A 180 -13.73 10.13 -9.34
N TYR A 181 -12.56 10.64 -9.03
CA TYR A 181 -12.48 11.73 -8.05
C TYR A 181 -13.04 13.00 -8.65
N GLY A 182 -13.75 13.77 -7.82
CA GLY A 182 -14.45 14.99 -8.24
C GLY A 182 -14.74 15.89 -7.05
N MET A 183 -15.18 17.11 -7.30
CA MET A 183 -15.83 17.94 -6.30
C MET A 183 -17.30 17.53 -6.24
N VAL A 184 -17.81 17.28 -5.04
CA VAL A 184 -19.19 16.84 -4.79
C VAL A 184 -19.94 17.92 -4.03
N ALA A 185 -20.93 18.52 -4.67
CA ALA A 185 -21.82 19.47 -4.04
C ALA A 185 -22.81 18.76 -3.11
N GLY A 186 -23.01 19.26 -1.91
CA GLY A 186 -23.91 18.62 -0.93
C GLY A 186 -23.31 17.37 -0.28
N ASN A 187 -24.19 16.47 0.19
CA ASN A 187 -23.86 15.20 0.87
C ASN A 187 -22.98 15.34 2.13
N ALA A 188 -22.95 16.54 2.75
CA ALA A 188 -22.32 16.72 4.05
C ALA A 188 -22.99 15.82 5.09
N GLY A 189 -22.20 15.15 5.93
CA GLY A 189 -22.73 14.24 6.95
C GLY A 189 -23.19 12.88 6.43
N GLN A 190 -22.94 12.54 5.16
CA GLN A 190 -23.27 11.24 4.58
C GLN A 190 -22.74 10.05 5.39
N TYR A 191 -21.58 10.23 6.02
CA TYR A 191 -20.91 9.26 6.88
C TYR A 191 -20.60 9.85 8.27
N GLY A 192 -21.53 10.62 8.86
CA GLY A 192 -21.31 11.32 10.12
C GLY A 192 -20.32 12.48 9.99
N GLN A 193 -19.25 12.48 10.81
CA GLN A 193 -18.18 13.49 10.74
C GLN A 193 -17.11 13.21 9.67
N CYS A 194 -17.16 12.05 9.02
CA CYS A 194 -16.28 11.76 7.88
C CYS A 194 -16.62 12.70 6.71
N SER A 195 -15.67 13.54 6.32
CA SER A 195 -15.88 14.58 5.31
C SER A 195 -15.85 14.09 3.86
N THR A 196 -15.50 12.82 3.63
CA THR A 196 -15.60 12.21 2.29
C THR A 196 -17.05 12.17 1.84
N LYS A 197 -17.27 12.51 0.56
CA LYS A 197 -18.59 12.54 -0.07
C LYS A 197 -18.61 11.66 -1.29
N VAL A 198 -19.72 10.97 -1.52
CA VAL A 198 -19.92 10.14 -2.73
C VAL A 198 -21.24 10.56 -3.38
N ASP A 199 -21.15 10.95 -4.65
CA ASP A 199 -22.32 11.20 -5.50
C ASP A 199 -22.56 9.99 -6.38
N PHE A 200 -23.62 9.24 -6.07
CA PHE A 200 -23.99 8.03 -6.81
C PHE A 200 -24.60 8.34 -8.17
N VAL A 201 -25.17 9.53 -8.37
CA VAL A 201 -25.80 9.95 -9.64
C VAL A 201 -24.70 10.38 -10.61
N GLN A 202 -23.84 11.28 -10.19
CA GLN A 202 -22.73 11.77 -11.01
C GLN A 202 -21.54 10.79 -11.06
N ARG A 203 -21.55 9.74 -10.25
CA ARG A 203 -20.48 8.75 -10.09
C ARG A 203 -19.14 9.42 -9.77
N ALA A 204 -19.16 10.30 -8.79
CA ALA A 204 -18.01 11.07 -8.30
C ALA A 204 -17.78 10.85 -6.82
N ALA A 205 -16.53 10.90 -6.38
CA ALA A 205 -16.15 10.87 -4.97
C ALA A 205 -15.20 12.02 -4.66
N GLU A 206 -15.51 12.76 -3.61
CA GLU A 206 -14.62 13.78 -3.06
C GLU A 206 -14.03 13.26 -1.75
N PRO A 207 -12.73 12.93 -1.71
CA PRO A 207 -12.08 12.50 -0.49
C PRO A 207 -11.86 13.70 0.45
N ARG A 208 -11.61 13.43 1.73
CA ARG A 208 -11.25 14.48 2.70
C ARG A 208 -10.00 15.25 2.24
N ASP A 209 -9.91 16.50 2.67
CA ASP A 209 -8.88 17.44 2.18
C ASP A 209 -7.45 16.96 2.43
N GLU A 210 -7.20 16.32 3.58
CA GLU A 210 -5.87 15.88 4.01
C GLU A 210 -5.24 14.84 3.07
N VAL A 211 -6.05 14.19 2.24
CA VAL A 211 -5.56 13.16 1.32
C VAL A 211 -5.67 13.55 -0.16
N LYS A 212 -6.26 14.70 -0.50
CA LYS A 212 -6.43 15.14 -1.90
C LYS A 212 -5.09 15.18 -2.66
N GLY A 213 -4.05 15.72 -2.04
CA GLY A 213 -2.70 15.76 -2.64
C GLY A 213 -2.11 14.36 -2.85
N LEU A 214 -2.20 13.50 -1.84
CA LEU A 214 -1.77 12.10 -1.93
C LEU A 214 -2.51 11.34 -3.05
N VAL A 215 -3.84 11.53 -3.14
CA VAL A 215 -4.67 10.95 -4.19
C VAL A 215 -4.20 11.42 -5.57
N ALA A 216 -3.92 12.72 -5.72
CA ALA A 216 -3.43 13.29 -6.97
C ALA A 216 -2.09 12.68 -7.39
N ARG A 217 -1.09 12.69 -6.50
CA ARG A 217 0.26 12.17 -6.79
C ARG A 217 0.30 10.67 -7.00
N THR A 218 -0.53 9.91 -6.29
CA THR A 218 -0.71 8.47 -6.55
C THR A 218 -1.33 8.24 -7.92
N THR A 219 -2.33 9.04 -8.30
CA THR A 219 -2.95 8.92 -9.62
C THR A 219 -1.95 9.26 -10.71
N PHE A 220 -1.19 10.34 -10.58
CA PHE A 220 -0.12 10.69 -11.53
C PHE A 220 0.90 9.57 -11.68
N TYR A 221 1.35 8.98 -10.58
CA TYR A 221 2.27 7.85 -10.60
C TYR A 221 1.71 6.67 -11.40
N MET A 222 0.49 6.24 -11.12
CA MET A 222 -0.12 5.11 -11.82
C MET A 222 -0.27 5.38 -13.31
N TYR A 223 -0.68 6.60 -13.66
CA TYR A 223 -0.89 6.96 -15.06
C TYR A 223 0.43 7.14 -15.82
N ASP A 224 1.45 7.69 -15.17
CA ASP A 224 2.80 7.80 -15.75
C ASP A 224 3.43 6.41 -15.93
N ARG A 225 3.52 5.65 -14.83
CA ARG A 225 4.21 4.36 -14.80
C ARG A 225 3.63 3.36 -15.79
N TYR A 226 2.31 3.28 -15.87
CA TYR A 226 1.60 2.28 -16.69
C TYR A 226 1.05 2.86 -17.98
N LYS A 227 1.39 4.10 -18.32
CA LYS A 227 0.95 4.80 -19.55
C LYS A 227 -0.56 4.78 -19.73
N LEU A 228 -1.30 5.03 -18.65
CA LEU A 228 -2.75 5.10 -18.68
C LEU A 228 -3.22 6.44 -19.28
N SER A 229 -4.40 6.42 -19.90
CA SER A 229 -5.02 7.63 -20.45
C SER A 229 -5.92 8.32 -19.44
N MET A 230 -5.70 9.62 -19.20
CA MET A 230 -6.47 10.45 -18.27
C MET A 230 -7.20 11.57 -19.03
N SER A 231 -8.48 11.80 -18.70
CA SER A 231 -9.23 12.91 -19.27
C SER A 231 -8.63 14.26 -18.87
N ARG A 232 -8.78 15.27 -19.72
CA ARG A 232 -8.31 16.63 -19.43
C ARG A 232 -8.92 17.20 -18.15
N GLN A 233 -10.20 16.97 -17.93
CA GLN A 233 -10.92 17.41 -16.73
C GLN A 233 -10.31 16.79 -15.46
N GLN A 234 -10.04 15.48 -15.47
CA GLN A 234 -9.42 14.79 -14.34
C GLN A 234 -8.00 15.31 -14.08
N GLN A 235 -7.22 15.56 -15.14
CA GLN A 235 -5.89 16.16 -15.00
C GLN A 235 -5.95 17.54 -14.32
N GLN A 236 -6.85 18.41 -14.74
CA GLN A 236 -7.01 19.75 -14.18
C GLN A 236 -7.36 19.70 -12.68
N LEU A 237 -8.31 18.84 -12.30
CA LEU A 237 -8.70 18.66 -10.90
C LEU A 237 -7.51 18.19 -10.04
N LEU A 238 -6.84 17.12 -10.47
CA LEU A 238 -5.75 16.53 -9.71
C LEU A 238 -4.53 17.47 -9.63
N MET A 239 -4.25 18.23 -10.68
CA MET A 239 -3.21 19.28 -10.65
C MET A 239 -3.55 20.39 -9.65
N ALA A 240 -4.84 20.77 -9.52
CA ALA A 240 -5.27 21.72 -8.50
C ALA A 240 -5.09 21.16 -7.09
N TRP A 241 -5.47 19.90 -6.85
CA TRP A 241 -5.28 19.23 -5.57
C TRP A 241 -3.79 19.06 -5.21
N ASP A 242 -2.95 18.66 -6.14
CA ASP A 242 -1.50 18.57 -5.93
C ASP A 242 -0.89 19.92 -5.50
N LYS A 243 -1.34 21.02 -6.13
CA LYS A 243 -0.88 22.38 -5.79
C LYS A 243 -1.40 22.84 -4.43
N GLN A 244 -2.65 22.52 -4.07
CA GLN A 244 -3.30 22.98 -2.86
C GLN A 244 -2.89 22.18 -1.62
N HIS A 245 -2.53 20.91 -1.80
CA HIS A 245 -2.22 19.98 -0.73
C HIS A 245 -0.79 19.44 -0.89
N PRO A 246 0.22 20.15 -0.35
CA PRO A 246 1.62 19.75 -0.48
C PRO A 246 1.90 18.40 0.16
N VAL A 247 3.02 17.78 -0.23
CA VAL A 247 3.45 16.47 0.27
C VAL A 247 3.63 16.52 1.78
N SER A 248 2.87 15.67 2.49
CA SER A 248 2.93 15.57 3.95
C SER A 248 4.13 14.75 4.42
N ALA A 249 4.47 14.86 5.72
CA ALA A 249 5.52 14.04 6.33
C ALA A 249 5.20 12.54 6.23
N TRP A 250 3.93 12.16 6.45
CA TRP A 250 3.51 10.77 6.30
C TRP A 250 3.61 10.29 4.85
N GLU A 251 3.22 11.10 3.89
CA GLU A 251 3.33 10.72 2.47
C GLU A 251 4.78 10.46 2.05
N LYS A 252 5.74 11.28 2.52
CA LYS A 252 7.18 11.05 2.31
C LYS A 252 7.65 9.74 2.94
N GLU A 253 7.25 9.48 4.18
CA GLU A 253 7.64 8.25 4.87
C GLU A 253 7.01 7.02 4.23
N ARG A 254 5.74 7.11 3.84
CA ARG A 254 5.05 6.05 3.08
C ARG A 254 5.78 5.77 1.76
N ASP A 255 6.13 6.80 1.02
CA ASP A 255 6.90 6.67 -0.23
C ASP A 255 8.24 5.97 0.01
N ARG A 256 8.99 6.39 1.01
CA ARG A 256 10.26 5.77 1.39
C ARG A 256 10.12 4.28 1.72
N ARG A 257 9.10 3.90 2.49
CA ARG A 257 8.83 2.49 2.85
C ARG A 257 8.49 1.68 1.62
N ILE A 258 7.64 2.21 0.76
CA ILE A 258 7.23 1.54 -0.47
C ILE A 258 8.41 1.44 -1.44
N ALA A 259 9.20 2.49 -1.58
CA ALA A 259 10.38 2.51 -2.46
C ALA A 259 11.39 1.41 -2.12
N ALA A 260 11.60 1.13 -0.83
CA ALA A 260 12.47 0.03 -0.38
C ALA A 260 11.97 -1.35 -0.85
N ILE A 261 10.68 -1.51 -1.10
CA ILE A 261 10.06 -2.77 -1.54
C ILE A 261 9.97 -2.80 -3.07
N MET A 262 9.49 -1.70 -3.66
CA MET A 262 9.22 -1.61 -5.09
C MET A 262 10.48 -1.35 -5.94
N GLY A 263 11.59 -0.91 -5.31
CA GLY A 263 12.86 -0.59 -5.99
C GLY A 263 12.88 0.78 -6.66
N HIS A 264 11.87 1.62 -6.45
CA HIS A 264 11.78 2.99 -6.96
C HIS A 264 10.79 3.80 -6.13
N ALA A 265 10.99 5.09 -6.04
CA ALA A 265 10.09 6.05 -5.39
C ALA A 265 8.99 6.54 -6.36
N ASN A 266 7.95 7.17 -5.81
CA ASN A 266 6.98 7.91 -6.61
C ASN A 266 7.58 9.29 -6.99
N PRO A 267 7.88 9.55 -8.27
CA PRO A 267 8.56 10.78 -8.70
C PRO A 267 7.72 12.04 -8.47
N PHE A 268 6.41 11.91 -8.27
CA PHE A 268 5.53 13.03 -7.96
C PHE A 268 5.48 13.35 -6.46
N VAL A 269 5.91 12.42 -5.60
CA VAL A 269 6.12 12.64 -4.16
C VAL A 269 7.52 13.20 -3.90
N THR A 270 8.54 12.68 -4.58
CA THR A 270 9.92 13.16 -4.44
C THR A 270 10.14 14.54 -5.08
N GLY A 271 9.25 14.95 -5.97
CA GLY A 271 9.38 16.20 -6.74
C GLY A 271 10.27 16.09 -7.99
N GLU A 272 10.77 14.88 -8.30
CA GLU A 272 11.52 14.61 -9.53
C GLU A 272 10.71 14.91 -10.78
N ARG A 273 9.38 14.67 -10.72
CA ARG A 273 8.44 14.95 -11.79
C ARG A 273 7.27 15.78 -11.29
N LYS A 274 6.72 16.57 -12.23
CA LYS A 274 5.52 17.35 -12.00
C LYS A 274 4.54 17.11 -13.14
N TRP A 275 3.28 16.79 -12.80
CA TRP A 275 2.24 16.67 -13.82
C TRP A 275 1.84 18.04 -14.36
N THR A 276 1.76 18.15 -15.69
CA THR A 276 1.34 19.36 -16.40
C THR A 276 0.23 19.04 -17.39
N ALA A 277 -0.47 20.02 -17.91
CA ALA A 277 -1.58 19.83 -18.84
C ALA A 277 -1.21 19.05 -20.12
N ASN A 278 0.07 19.07 -20.49
CA ASN A 278 0.58 18.35 -21.67
C ASN A 278 1.55 17.22 -21.28
N TYR A 279 1.49 16.76 -20.04
CA TYR A 279 2.36 15.70 -19.56
C TYR A 279 2.20 14.43 -20.41
N LYS A 280 3.34 13.91 -20.85
CA LYS A 280 3.40 12.63 -21.57
C LYS A 280 3.99 11.57 -20.64
N PRO A 281 3.26 10.48 -20.36
CA PRO A 281 3.78 9.40 -19.54
C PRO A 281 5.11 8.85 -20.07
N VAL A 282 6.10 8.79 -19.19
CA VAL A 282 7.47 8.32 -19.50
C VAL A 282 7.78 6.99 -18.83
N GLY A 283 6.91 6.49 -17.96
CA GLY A 283 7.07 5.21 -17.29
C GLY A 283 7.22 4.05 -18.28
N SER A 284 8.03 3.08 -17.91
CA SER A 284 8.30 1.90 -18.77
C SER A 284 7.24 0.80 -18.65
N GLY A 285 6.20 1.01 -17.84
CA GLY A 285 5.30 -0.06 -17.43
C GLY A 285 5.95 -0.95 -16.35
N VAL A 286 5.89 -2.25 -16.49
CA VAL A 286 6.57 -3.19 -15.58
C VAL A 286 8.06 -3.21 -15.91
N VAL A 287 8.89 -2.62 -15.06
CA VAL A 287 10.36 -2.54 -15.25
C VAL A 287 11.04 -3.87 -14.98
N GLN A 288 10.45 -4.74 -14.18
CA GLN A 288 10.88 -6.11 -13.98
C GLN A 288 9.74 -7.03 -14.39
N ALA A 289 10.08 -8.09 -15.13
CA ALA A 289 9.13 -9.18 -15.34
C ALA A 289 8.70 -9.67 -13.95
N VAL A 290 7.47 -9.37 -13.56
CA VAL A 290 6.86 -10.05 -12.41
C VAL A 290 6.98 -11.52 -12.75
N PRO A 291 7.67 -12.36 -11.94
CA PRO A 291 7.78 -13.77 -12.23
C PRO A 291 6.38 -14.27 -12.58
N ALA A 292 6.24 -14.87 -13.75
CA ALA A 292 5.00 -15.57 -14.05
C ALA A 292 4.71 -16.42 -12.81
N LYS A 293 3.50 -16.29 -12.23
CA LYS A 293 3.03 -17.20 -11.19
C LYS A 293 3.54 -18.56 -11.57
N ALA A 294 4.40 -19.17 -10.71
CA ALA A 294 4.94 -20.47 -10.99
C ALA A 294 3.80 -21.30 -11.56
N ALA A 295 3.92 -21.69 -12.81
CA ALA A 295 2.86 -22.39 -13.52
C ALA A 295 2.47 -23.51 -12.57
N LYS A 296 1.23 -23.48 -12.08
CA LYS A 296 0.65 -24.63 -11.43
C LYS A 296 1.03 -25.79 -12.34
N PRO A 297 1.67 -26.86 -11.86
CA PRO A 297 2.08 -27.93 -12.74
C PRO A 297 0.89 -28.20 -13.64
N GLU A 298 1.07 -28.05 -14.95
CA GLU A 298 0.05 -28.40 -15.92
C GLU A 298 -0.30 -29.86 -15.62
N ALA A 299 -1.44 -30.06 -15.03
CA ALA A 299 -2.08 -31.36 -15.08
C ALA A 299 -2.19 -31.62 -16.59
N LYS A 300 -1.39 -32.57 -17.10
CA LYS A 300 -1.55 -33.15 -18.44
C LYS A 300 -3.02 -33.12 -18.81
N PRO A 301 -3.40 -32.63 -19.99
CA PRO A 301 -4.79 -32.70 -20.40
C PRO A 301 -5.20 -34.19 -20.35
N SER A 302 -5.86 -34.57 -19.29
CA SER A 302 -6.62 -35.83 -19.24
C SER A 302 -7.82 -35.57 -20.14
N LEU A 303 -7.88 -36.32 -21.21
CA LEU A 303 -9.04 -36.39 -22.12
C LEU A 303 -10.32 -36.28 -21.31
N ALA A 304 -11.19 -35.38 -21.77
CA ALA A 304 -12.55 -35.27 -21.29
C ALA A 304 -13.21 -36.67 -21.29
N SER A 305 -13.34 -37.24 -20.10
CA SER A 305 -14.21 -38.39 -19.86
C SER A 305 -15.54 -37.84 -19.40
N ALA A 306 -16.54 -38.12 -20.17
CA ALA A 306 -17.93 -37.89 -19.83
C ALA A 306 -18.25 -38.39 -18.41
N GLY A 307 -18.92 -37.52 -17.64
CA GLY A 307 -19.77 -37.89 -16.51
C GLY A 307 -19.14 -38.77 -15.42
N SER A 308 -18.24 -38.23 -14.57
CA SER A 308 -17.91 -38.92 -13.32
C SER A 308 -18.95 -38.56 -12.26
N VAL A 309 -19.75 -39.55 -11.85
CA VAL A 309 -20.56 -39.54 -10.65
C VAL A 309 -19.60 -39.32 -9.47
N GLY A 310 -19.60 -38.09 -8.87
CA GLY A 310 -18.78 -37.80 -7.70
C GLY A 310 -18.01 -36.47 -7.73
N ALA A 311 -18.07 -35.71 -8.80
CA ALA A 311 -17.38 -34.41 -8.86
C ALA A 311 -17.90 -33.41 -7.82
N VAL A 312 -17.01 -32.66 -7.20
CA VAL A 312 -17.35 -31.55 -6.29
C VAL A 312 -17.58 -30.29 -7.13
N LEU A 313 -18.73 -29.65 -7.03
CA LEU A 313 -19.04 -28.42 -7.75
C LEU A 313 -18.91 -27.20 -6.85
N GLY A 314 -18.00 -26.32 -7.17
CA GLY A 314 -17.83 -25.02 -6.54
C GLY A 314 -18.62 -23.93 -7.26
N ASN A 315 -19.12 -22.95 -6.52
CA ASN A 315 -19.66 -21.73 -7.07
C ASN A 315 -18.60 -20.62 -6.99
N ARG A 316 -18.10 -20.17 -8.11
CA ARG A 316 -17.03 -19.19 -8.26
C ARG A 316 -17.31 -17.87 -7.55
N ASN A 317 -18.57 -17.44 -7.48
CA ASN A 317 -18.94 -16.17 -6.87
C ASN A 317 -19.01 -16.22 -5.35
N SER A 318 -19.51 -17.35 -4.80
CA SER A 318 -19.70 -17.49 -3.33
C SER A 318 -18.56 -18.23 -2.66
N HIS A 319 -17.64 -18.85 -3.41
CA HIS A 319 -16.59 -19.77 -2.93
C HIS A 319 -17.16 -20.86 -2.02
N VAL A 320 -18.35 -21.36 -2.40
CA VAL A 320 -19.01 -22.47 -1.71
C VAL A 320 -19.02 -23.67 -2.65
N TYR A 321 -18.64 -24.86 -2.15
CA TYR A 321 -18.72 -26.08 -2.91
C TYR A 321 -19.85 -26.99 -2.41
N HIS A 322 -20.36 -27.81 -3.31
CA HIS A 322 -21.41 -28.80 -3.11
C HIS A 322 -20.93 -30.17 -3.58
N LEU A 323 -21.31 -31.20 -2.82
CA LEU A 323 -21.08 -32.61 -3.18
C LEU A 323 -22.23 -33.09 -4.05
N SER A 324 -21.94 -34.04 -4.93
CA SER A 324 -22.96 -34.70 -5.76
C SER A 324 -24.00 -35.49 -4.94
N VAL A 325 -23.61 -35.91 -3.71
CA VAL A 325 -24.48 -36.62 -2.77
C VAL A 325 -24.55 -35.80 -1.48
N GLY A 326 -25.76 -35.64 -0.91
CA GLY A 326 -25.98 -34.96 0.36
C GLY A 326 -25.99 -33.42 0.32
N CYS A 327 -25.83 -32.79 -0.84
CA CYS A 327 -25.88 -31.34 -0.99
C CYS A 327 -27.04 -30.90 -1.89
N PRO A 328 -28.16 -30.39 -1.35
CA PRO A 328 -29.31 -29.95 -2.19
C PRO A 328 -28.99 -28.87 -3.21
N GLY A 329 -27.96 -28.08 -2.96
CA GLY A 329 -27.50 -27.00 -3.89
C GLY A 329 -26.63 -27.45 -5.05
N TYR A 330 -26.30 -28.75 -5.18
CA TYR A 330 -25.38 -29.23 -6.21
C TYR A 330 -25.84 -28.89 -7.63
N THR A 331 -27.12 -29.10 -7.95
CA THR A 331 -27.71 -28.80 -9.27
C THR A 331 -28.09 -27.33 -9.46
N GLN A 332 -28.00 -26.52 -8.40
CA GLN A 332 -28.37 -25.10 -8.44
C GLN A 332 -27.22 -24.19 -8.84
N VAL A 333 -25.98 -24.68 -8.88
CA VAL A 333 -24.84 -23.90 -9.35
C VAL A 333 -24.95 -23.73 -10.86
N THR A 334 -25.20 -22.49 -11.30
CA THR A 334 -25.36 -22.19 -12.73
C THR A 334 -24.07 -22.43 -13.51
N ALA A 335 -24.14 -22.94 -14.73
CA ALA A 335 -22.99 -23.34 -15.55
C ALA A 335 -21.89 -22.27 -15.63
N LYS A 336 -22.25 -20.99 -15.77
CA LYS A 336 -21.29 -19.88 -15.83
C LYS A 336 -20.49 -19.66 -14.53
N ASN A 337 -21.00 -20.15 -13.41
CA ASN A 337 -20.39 -20.00 -12.09
C ASN A 337 -19.79 -21.31 -11.55
N GLN A 338 -19.88 -22.40 -12.31
CA GLN A 338 -19.35 -23.71 -11.89
C GLN A 338 -17.83 -23.76 -11.97
N VAL A 339 -17.23 -24.35 -10.93
CA VAL A 339 -15.86 -24.82 -10.91
C VAL A 339 -15.90 -26.27 -10.43
N THR A 340 -15.31 -27.19 -11.17
CA THR A 340 -15.30 -28.62 -10.84
C THR A 340 -14.00 -28.98 -10.16
N PHE A 341 -14.09 -29.68 -9.04
CA PHE A 341 -12.96 -30.24 -8.30
C PHE A 341 -13.09 -31.75 -8.26
N ALA A 342 -11.96 -32.46 -8.29
CA ALA A 342 -11.96 -33.90 -8.19
C ALA A 342 -12.28 -34.38 -6.76
N THR A 343 -11.91 -33.59 -5.74
CA THR A 343 -12.12 -33.92 -4.33
C THR A 343 -12.51 -32.70 -3.48
N GLU A 344 -13.10 -32.94 -2.29
CA GLU A 344 -13.34 -31.88 -1.30
C GLU A 344 -12.04 -31.20 -0.86
N GLY A 345 -10.96 -31.95 -0.70
CA GLY A 345 -9.65 -31.43 -0.34
C GLY A 345 -9.12 -30.43 -1.38
N GLU A 346 -9.35 -30.72 -2.67
CA GLU A 346 -8.97 -29.79 -3.75
C GLU A 346 -9.80 -28.50 -3.71
N ALA A 347 -11.12 -28.61 -3.46
CA ALA A 347 -11.97 -27.45 -3.31
C ALA A 347 -11.56 -26.58 -2.10
N GLN A 348 -11.24 -27.21 -0.97
CA GLN A 348 -10.75 -26.51 0.23
C GLN A 348 -9.39 -25.86 0.00
N ALA A 349 -8.46 -26.54 -0.66
CA ALA A 349 -7.16 -26.00 -1.03
C ALA A 349 -7.28 -24.80 -1.98
N ALA A 350 -8.32 -24.80 -2.82
CA ALA A 350 -8.69 -23.68 -3.69
C ALA A 350 -9.43 -22.54 -2.96
N GLY A 351 -9.64 -22.64 -1.64
CA GLY A 351 -10.27 -21.61 -0.83
C GLY A 351 -11.81 -21.67 -0.80
N TYR A 352 -12.39 -22.79 -1.24
CA TYR A 352 -13.84 -22.99 -1.18
C TYR A 352 -14.24 -23.64 0.17
N ARG A 353 -15.41 -23.31 0.68
CA ARG A 353 -16.00 -23.91 1.88
C ARG A 353 -17.22 -24.76 1.53
N LYS A 354 -17.45 -25.82 2.29
CA LYS A 354 -18.63 -26.67 2.12
C LYS A 354 -19.93 -25.89 2.31
N ALA A 355 -20.93 -26.13 1.50
CA ALA A 355 -22.24 -25.53 1.69
C ALA A 355 -22.86 -26.01 3.01
N GLY A 356 -23.40 -25.09 3.81
CA GLY A 356 -23.92 -25.39 5.14
C GLY A 356 -25.17 -26.32 5.16
N ASN A 357 -25.80 -26.53 4.01
CA ASN A 357 -26.95 -27.42 3.85
C ASN A 357 -26.56 -28.81 3.31
N CYS A 358 -25.28 -29.12 3.15
CA CYS A 358 -24.79 -30.44 2.80
C CYS A 358 -24.83 -31.34 4.07
N ARG A 359 -25.36 -32.56 3.92
CA ARG A 359 -25.44 -33.57 4.98
C ARG A 359 -24.32 -34.60 4.85
#